data_97ff0570d9be0505ead9105c6cefbfbf
#
_entry.id   97ff0570d9be0505ead9105c6cefbfbf
#
_cell.length_a   1.000
_cell.length_b   1.000
_cell.length_c   1.000
_cell.angle_alpha   90.00
_cell.angle_beta   90.00
_cell.angle_gamma   90.00
#
_symmetry.space_group_name_H-M   'P 1'
#
loop_
_entity.id
_entity.type
_entity.pdbx_description
1 polymer ?
#
loop_
_entity_poly.entity_id
_entity_poly.type
_entity_poly.pdbx_seq_one_letter_code
_entity_poly.pdbx_strand_id
1 'polypeptide(L)'
;MKKFIADNGNIILVDLNKNIKKSLQKAAQILLAGGNLVIFPEGARTRDGDIGEFKKTFAILAKELEVPVIPFGIKGAYDLMPYGVKTPNRGSVEIEFFDEVAAGERSSQELNDDIRDIIIEWLEK
;
A
#
# COMPACT_ATOMS: atom_id res chain seq x y z
N MET A 1 -11.88 15.29 8.64
CA MET A 1 -11.75 13.84 8.74
C MET A 1 -10.29 13.35 8.74
N LYS A 2 -9.46 13.77 7.77
CA LYS A 2 -8.04 13.39 7.72
C LYS A 2 -7.27 13.72 9.01
N LYS A 3 -7.48 14.93 9.57
CA LYS A 3 -6.82 15.34 10.80
C LYS A 3 -7.25 14.49 11.99
N PHE A 4 -8.54 14.18 12.10
CA PHE A 4 -9.07 13.33 13.18
C PHE A 4 -8.43 11.95 13.16
N ILE A 5 -8.33 11.32 11.97
CA ILE A 5 -7.72 10.00 11.82
C ILE A 5 -6.23 10.06 12.16
N ALA A 6 -5.52 11.07 11.68
CA ALA A 6 -4.09 11.22 11.94
C ALA A 6 -3.79 11.46 13.41
N ASP A 7 -4.65 12.20 14.14
CA ASP A 7 -4.45 12.52 15.54
C ASP A 7 -4.81 11.33 16.47
N ASN A 8 -5.72 10.45 16.04
CA ASN A 8 -6.24 9.36 16.88
C ASN A 8 -5.77 7.96 16.47
N GLY A 9 -5.06 7.84 15.36
CA GLY A 9 -4.44 6.60 14.90
C GLY A 9 -2.97 6.84 14.62
N ASN A 10 -2.18 5.80 14.60
CA ASN A 10 -0.77 5.88 14.23
C ASN A 10 -0.65 5.97 12.69
N ILE A 11 -1.27 6.99 12.11
CA ILE A 11 -1.33 7.19 10.67
C ILE A 11 -0.39 8.32 10.26
N ILE A 12 0.46 8.03 9.29
CA ILE A 12 1.30 9.03 8.66
C ILE A 12 0.62 9.45 7.36
N LEU A 13 0.39 10.75 7.23
CA LEU A 13 -0.10 11.29 5.98
C LEU A 13 1.09 11.52 5.05
N VAL A 14 1.14 10.76 3.97
CA VAL A 14 2.17 10.89 2.94
C VAL A 14 1.58 11.68 1.78
N ASP A 15 2.16 12.84 1.50
CA ASP A 15 1.81 13.63 0.33
C ASP A 15 2.89 13.43 -0.73
N LEU A 16 2.57 12.62 -1.74
CA LEU A 16 3.51 12.28 -2.81
C LEU A 16 3.79 13.46 -3.74
N ASN A 17 3.00 14.53 -3.65
CA ASN A 17 3.17 15.73 -4.46
C ASN A 17 3.95 16.83 -3.75
N LYS A 18 4.01 16.76 -2.42
CA LYS A 18 4.71 17.76 -1.58
C LYS A 18 5.55 17.04 -0.54
N ASN A 19 6.78 17.49 -0.33
CA ASN A 19 7.62 17.01 0.77
C ASN A 19 7.74 15.48 0.88
N ILE A 20 7.81 14.78 -0.25
CA ILE A 20 7.97 13.33 -0.28
C ILE A 20 9.15 12.87 0.57
N LYS A 21 10.25 13.61 0.52
CA LYS A 21 11.46 13.30 1.31
C LYS A 21 11.17 13.29 2.81
N LYS A 22 10.44 14.27 3.31
CA LYS A 22 10.07 14.37 4.73
C LYS A 22 9.15 13.20 5.13
N SER A 23 8.19 12.84 4.28
CA SER A 23 7.29 11.72 4.52
C SER A 23 8.04 10.40 4.56
N LEU A 24 8.99 10.21 3.66
CA LEU A 24 9.83 9.01 3.64
C LEU A 24 10.73 8.91 4.86
N GLN A 25 11.26 10.04 5.34
CA GLN A 25 12.07 10.07 6.56
C GLN A 25 11.25 9.64 7.78
N LYS A 26 10.01 10.11 7.91
CA LYS A 26 9.11 9.69 8.99
C LYS A 26 8.81 8.20 8.92
N ALA A 27 8.50 7.70 7.73
CA ALA A 27 8.25 6.28 7.52
C ALA A 27 9.47 5.44 7.91
N ALA A 28 10.66 5.86 7.50
CA ALA A 28 11.90 5.18 7.86
C ALA A 28 12.12 5.15 9.38
N GLN A 29 11.86 6.25 10.08
CA GLN A 29 11.99 6.32 11.53
C GLN A 29 11.08 5.30 12.24
N ILE A 30 9.85 5.17 11.77
CA ILE A 30 8.89 4.20 12.35
C ILE A 30 9.37 2.77 12.13
N LEU A 31 9.81 2.45 10.93
CA LEU A 31 10.31 1.11 10.61
C LEU A 31 11.57 0.76 11.39
N LEU A 32 12.49 1.71 11.53
CA LEU A 32 13.73 1.52 12.30
C LEU A 32 13.46 1.37 13.80
N ALA A 33 12.37 1.96 14.29
CA ALA A 33 11.95 1.81 15.69
C ALA A 33 11.17 0.51 15.95
N GLY A 34 11.02 -0.36 14.95
CA GLY A 34 10.31 -1.62 15.09
C GLY A 34 8.81 -1.55 14.80
N GLY A 35 8.33 -0.42 14.30
CA GLY A 35 6.93 -0.25 13.94
C GLY A 35 6.58 -0.85 12.58
N ASN A 36 5.30 -0.85 12.27
CA ASN A 36 4.78 -1.31 11.00
C ASN A 36 4.26 -0.14 10.18
N LEU A 37 4.36 -0.26 8.87
CA LEU A 37 3.89 0.75 7.94
C LEU A 37 2.96 0.11 6.92
N VAL A 38 1.77 0.68 6.74
CA VAL A 38 0.83 0.25 5.69
C VAL A 38 0.92 1.26 4.55
N ILE A 39 1.13 0.74 3.34
CA ILE A 39 1.23 1.57 2.14
C ILE A 39 0.27 1.03 1.08
N PHE A 40 -0.46 1.93 0.44
CA PHE A 40 -1.25 1.63 -0.75
C PHE A 40 -0.44 2.13 -1.96
N PRO A 41 0.27 1.24 -2.66
CA PRO A 41 1.27 1.67 -3.64
C PRO A 41 0.69 2.28 -4.92
N GLU A 42 -0.59 2.09 -5.18
CA GLU A 42 -1.25 2.76 -6.30
C GLU A 42 -1.37 4.28 -6.09
N GLY A 43 -1.33 4.73 -4.86
CA GLY A 43 -1.39 6.15 -4.50
C GLY A 43 -2.75 6.80 -4.64
N ALA A 44 -3.73 6.10 -5.20
CA ALA A 44 -5.09 6.58 -5.39
C ALA A 44 -6.05 5.41 -5.49
N ARG A 45 -7.35 5.70 -5.33
CA ARG A 45 -8.40 4.69 -5.54
C ARG A 45 -8.48 4.33 -7.02
N THR A 46 -8.75 3.06 -7.31
CA THR A 46 -8.97 2.62 -8.68
C THR A 46 -10.20 3.32 -9.28
N ARG A 47 -10.13 3.64 -10.55
CA ARG A 47 -11.24 4.28 -11.28
C ARG A 47 -12.07 3.27 -12.07
N ASP A 48 -11.47 2.16 -12.44
CA ASP A 48 -12.05 1.14 -13.32
C ASP A 48 -12.17 -0.25 -12.67
N GLY A 49 -11.72 -0.39 -11.42
CA GLY A 49 -11.72 -1.66 -10.70
C GLY A 49 -10.45 -2.48 -10.87
N ASP A 50 -9.58 -2.10 -11.79
CA ASP A 50 -8.32 -2.80 -12.02
C ASP A 50 -7.20 -2.23 -11.15
N ILE A 51 -6.15 -3.04 -10.94
CA ILE A 51 -4.96 -2.60 -10.23
C ILE A 51 -4.10 -1.78 -11.20
N GLY A 52 -3.85 -0.53 -10.82
CA GLY A 52 -2.97 0.37 -11.53
C GLY A 52 -1.49 0.05 -11.31
N GLU A 53 -0.64 0.93 -11.82
CA GLU A 53 0.79 0.84 -11.58
C GLU A 53 1.12 1.13 -10.13
N PHE A 54 2.10 0.41 -9.59
CA PHE A 54 2.58 0.64 -8.24
C PHE A 54 3.73 1.64 -8.25
N LYS A 55 3.68 2.59 -7.33
CA LYS A 55 4.81 3.49 -7.08
C LYS A 55 5.87 2.74 -6.27
N LYS A 56 7.11 2.82 -6.70
CA LYS A 56 8.23 2.07 -6.12
C LYS A 56 8.64 2.48 -4.71
N THR A 57 8.00 3.47 -4.14
CA THR A 57 8.36 4.04 -2.84
C THR A 57 8.51 2.98 -1.75
N PHE A 58 7.53 2.06 -1.65
CA PHE A 58 7.59 1.00 -0.64
C PHE A 58 8.76 0.04 -0.90
N ALA A 59 9.04 -0.27 -2.15
CA ALA A 59 10.12 -1.19 -2.51
C ALA A 59 11.50 -0.57 -2.22
N ILE A 60 11.64 0.73 -2.47
CA ILE A 60 12.86 1.46 -2.14
C ILE A 60 13.09 1.45 -0.62
N LEU A 61 12.07 1.77 0.16
CA LEU A 61 12.15 1.73 1.62
C LEU A 61 12.50 0.34 2.15
N ALA A 62 11.82 -0.69 1.66
CA ALA A 62 12.06 -2.06 2.10
C ALA A 62 13.49 -2.50 1.82
N LYS A 63 14.02 -2.15 0.66
CA LYS A 63 15.38 -2.49 0.27
C LYS A 63 16.41 -1.72 1.08
N GLU A 64 16.24 -0.41 1.22
CA GLU A 64 17.18 0.45 1.96
C GLU A 64 17.26 0.09 3.43
N LEU A 65 16.13 -0.24 4.05
CA LEU A 65 16.05 -0.52 5.48
C LEU A 65 16.12 -2.02 5.81
N GLU A 66 16.21 -2.86 4.80
CA GLU A 66 16.25 -4.33 4.94
C GLU A 66 15.07 -4.86 5.77
N VAL A 67 13.87 -4.32 5.52
CA VAL A 67 12.63 -4.79 6.17
C VAL A 67 11.80 -5.60 5.18
N PRO A 68 11.13 -6.67 5.63
CA PRO A 68 10.29 -7.46 4.75
C PRO A 68 9.00 -6.73 4.39
N VAL A 69 8.42 -7.10 3.26
CA VAL A 69 7.12 -6.62 2.80
C VAL A 69 6.11 -7.74 2.97
N ILE A 70 4.99 -7.43 3.58
CA ILE A 70 3.86 -8.37 3.66
C ILE A 70 2.80 -7.88 2.69
N PRO A 71 2.65 -8.52 1.53
CA PRO A 71 1.59 -8.14 0.61
C PRO A 71 0.23 -8.49 1.18
N PHE A 72 -0.78 -7.68 0.89
CA PHE A 72 -2.16 -8.07 1.16
C PHE A 72 -3.05 -7.57 0.04
N GLY A 73 -4.09 -8.33 -0.25
CA GLY A 73 -5.06 -7.99 -1.28
C GLY A 73 -6.42 -7.67 -0.68
N ILE A 74 -7.15 -6.79 -1.35
CA ILE A 74 -8.52 -6.41 -1.00
C ILE A 74 -9.40 -6.69 -2.21
N LYS A 75 -10.43 -7.51 -2.02
CA LYS A 75 -11.36 -7.89 -3.08
C LYS A 75 -12.78 -7.44 -2.71
N GLY A 76 -13.48 -6.85 -3.67
CA GLY A 76 -14.85 -6.42 -3.48
C GLY A 76 -15.04 -4.96 -3.09
N ALA A 77 -13.98 -4.26 -2.71
CA ALA A 77 -14.09 -2.86 -2.26
C ALA A 77 -14.57 -1.93 -3.38
N TYR A 78 -14.12 -2.14 -4.60
CA TYR A 78 -14.53 -1.33 -5.75
C TYR A 78 -16.04 -1.45 -6.00
N ASP A 79 -16.58 -2.65 -5.93
CA ASP A 79 -18.01 -2.89 -6.17
C ASP A 79 -18.90 -2.26 -5.10
N LEU A 80 -18.39 -2.15 -3.86
CA LEU A 80 -19.11 -1.50 -2.77
C LEU A 80 -19.15 0.01 -2.92
N MET A 81 -18.07 0.60 -3.38
CA MET A 81 -17.95 2.05 -3.50
C MET A 81 -17.08 2.43 -4.69
N PRO A 82 -17.63 2.31 -5.92
CA PRO A 82 -16.90 2.71 -7.13
C PRO A 82 -16.47 4.17 -7.10
N TYR A 83 -15.48 4.51 -7.91
CA TYR A 83 -14.99 5.88 -8.00
C TYR A 83 -16.14 6.84 -8.38
N GLY A 84 -16.24 7.93 -7.64
CA GLY A 84 -17.28 8.95 -7.86
C GLY A 84 -18.60 8.70 -7.14
N VAL A 85 -18.79 7.53 -6.54
CA VAL A 85 -19.97 7.21 -5.75
C VAL A 85 -19.75 7.64 -4.30
N LYS A 86 -20.73 8.31 -3.70
CA LYS A 86 -20.61 8.86 -2.35
C LYS A 86 -21.10 7.93 -1.24
N THR A 87 -21.98 7.00 -1.57
CA THR A 87 -22.56 6.07 -0.59
C THR A 87 -22.23 4.64 -0.97
N PRO A 88 -21.78 3.81 -0.02
CA PRO A 88 -21.44 2.44 -0.33
C PRO A 88 -22.68 1.59 -0.63
N ASN A 89 -22.53 0.63 -1.54
CA ASN A 89 -23.51 -0.41 -1.79
C ASN A 89 -23.39 -1.51 -0.72
N ARG A 90 -24.38 -2.38 -0.66
CA ARG A 90 -24.28 -3.57 0.18
C ARG A 90 -23.39 -4.61 -0.49
N GLY A 91 -22.62 -5.32 0.31
CA GLY A 91 -21.74 -6.37 -0.17
C GLY A 91 -20.72 -6.76 0.88
N SER A 92 -19.73 -7.52 0.45
CA SER A 92 -18.66 -7.99 1.32
C SER A 92 -17.29 -7.63 0.73
N VAL A 93 -16.33 -7.46 1.62
CA VAL A 93 -14.94 -7.22 1.28
C VAL A 93 -14.12 -8.39 1.81
N GLU A 94 -13.27 -8.95 0.97
CA GLU A 94 -12.34 -10.00 1.35
C GLU A 94 -10.94 -9.41 1.40
N ILE A 95 -10.22 -9.68 2.48
CA ILE A 95 -8.83 -9.26 2.65
C ILE A 95 -8.00 -10.50 2.93
N GLU A 96 -6.90 -10.65 2.21
CA GLU A 96 -5.97 -11.75 2.43
C GLU A 96 -4.55 -11.23 2.56
N PHE A 97 -3.83 -11.70 3.56
CA PHE A 97 -2.42 -11.42 3.77
C PHE A 97 -1.58 -12.58 3.24
N PHE A 98 -0.52 -12.27 2.54
CA PHE A 98 0.37 -13.25 1.96
C PHE A 98 1.67 -13.36 2.76
N ASP A 99 2.49 -14.34 2.45
CA ASP A 99 3.78 -14.53 3.12
C ASP A 99 4.70 -13.33 2.89
N GLU A 100 5.53 -13.03 3.87
CA GLU A 100 6.48 -11.95 3.77
C GLU A 100 7.49 -12.17 2.63
N VAL A 101 7.86 -11.09 1.98
CA VAL A 101 8.84 -11.09 0.89
C VAL A 101 9.99 -10.17 1.29
N ALA A 102 11.19 -10.72 1.37
CA ALA A 102 12.39 -9.92 1.59
C ALA A 102 12.90 -9.38 0.24
N ALA A 103 13.45 -8.19 0.25
CA ALA A 103 14.03 -7.62 -0.97
C ALA A 103 15.19 -8.47 -1.48
N GLY A 104 16.07 -8.94 -0.58
CA GLY A 104 17.22 -9.75 -0.95
C GLY A 104 18.09 -9.01 -1.97
N GLU A 105 18.46 -9.72 -3.03
CA GLU A 105 19.24 -9.15 -4.14
C GLU A 105 18.38 -8.53 -5.24
N ARG A 106 17.05 -8.54 -5.09
CA ARG A 106 16.16 -7.92 -6.08
C ARG A 106 16.37 -6.42 -6.13
N SER A 107 16.25 -5.85 -7.33
CA SER A 107 16.16 -4.40 -7.46
C SER A 107 14.81 -3.91 -6.91
N SER A 108 14.68 -2.61 -6.67
CA SER A 108 13.41 -2.05 -6.24
C SER A 108 12.30 -2.28 -7.27
N GLN A 109 12.65 -2.26 -8.56
CA GLN A 109 11.69 -2.55 -9.63
C GLN A 109 11.24 -4.02 -9.59
N GLU A 110 12.16 -4.94 -9.42
CA GLU A 110 11.85 -6.37 -9.34
C GLU A 110 10.97 -6.68 -8.12
N LEU A 111 11.29 -6.10 -6.98
CA LEU A 111 10.48 -6.26 -5.77
C LEU A 111 9.07 -5.69 -5.98
N ASN A 112 8.98 -4.51 -6.58
CA ASN A 112 7.71 -3.88 -6.91
C ASN A 112 6.85 -4.77 -7.81
N ASP A 113 7.44 -5.32 -8.86
CA ASP A 113 6.74 -6.17 -9.81
C ASP A 113 6.29 -7.48 -9.18
N ASP A 114 7.15 -8.11 -8.36
CA ASP A 114 6.84 -9.35 -7.68
C ASP A 114 5.67 -9.19 -6.71
N ILE A 115 5.67 -8.12 -5.93
CA ILE A 115 4.56 -7.84 -4.99
C ILE A 115 3.26 -7.59 -5.75
N ARG A 116 3.31 -6.82 -6.82
CA ARG A 116 2.13 -6.54 -7.64
C ARG A 116 1.57 -7.83 -8.26
N ASP A 117 2.43 -8.69 -8.76
CA ASP A 117 2.03 -9.95 -9.38
C ASP A 117 1.34 -10.90 -8.37
N ILE A 118 1.83 -10.97 -7.15
CA ILE A 118 1.20 -11.77 -6.09
C ILE A 118 -0.26 -11.35 -5.88
N ILE A 119 -0.49 -10.06 -5.80
CA ILE A 119 -1.83 -9.50 -5.56
C ILE A 119 -2.73 -9.72 -6.78
N ILE A 120 -2.21 -9.47 -7.99
CA ILE A 120 -2.97 -9.65 -9.22
C ILE A 120 -3.40 -11.11 -9.41
N GLU A 121 -2.49 -12.06 -9.21
CA GLU A 121 -2.81 -13.49 -9.32
C GLU A 121 -3.96 -13.88 -8.40
N TRP A 122 -3.96 -13.38 -7.18
CA TRP A 122 -5.03 -13.65 -6.24
C TRP A 122 -6.35 -13.03 -6.67
N LEU A 123 -6.30 -11.79 -7.19
CA LEU A 123 -7.52 -11.10 -7.63
C LEU A 123 -8.17 -11.77 -8.85
N GLU A 124 -7.39 -12.43 -9.69
CA GLU A 124 -7.88 -13.11 -10.89
C GLU A 124 -8.52 -14.48 -10.59
N LYS A 125 -8.37 -14.98 -9.38
CA LYS A 125 -9.04 -16.22 -8.94
C LYS A 125 -10.50 -15.91 -8.53
#